data_168b47e1cf5c61b1ac7f5577ff8add5b
#
_entry.id   168b47e1cf5c61b1ac7f5577ff8add5b
#
_cell.length_a   1.000
_cell.length_b   1.000
_cell.length_c   1.000
_cell.angle_alpha   90.00
_cell.angle_beta   90.00
_cell.angle_gamma   90.00
#
_symmetry.space_group_name_H-M   'P 1'
#
loop_
_entity.id
_entity.type
_entity.pdbx_description
1 polymer ?
#
loop_
_entity_poly.entity_id
_entity_poly.type
_entity_poly.pdbx_seq_one_letter_code
_entity_poly.pdbx_strand_id
1 'polypeptide(L)'
;HYMNVWVCELEGNTLGFALLPGSKMSERDGIVMSPRAFGTMGTAVEPYNLGRTFVHEVGHYFGLRHLWGSDDESCSSTDYISDTPTQLKENFGCKSFPTYSCPSQPNGDMFMNYMDYGNDSCMLLFTQRQVELMQLIVKTNRSALFHSSGFTGLDQLQTPEVKVYPNPSEGVIHVEYSNGLPAFVEVFDVLGNLVYRHLPQSRIELLSLEFLSKGVYTMRTEMEFTQIVIQ
;
A
#
# COMPACT_ATOMS: atom_id res chain seq x y z
N HIS A 1 -6.94 -2.64 -19.62
CA HIS A 1 -5.52 -2.55 -19.30
C HIS A 1 -5.30 -3.02 -17.86
N TYR A 2 -4.24 -3.80 -17.62
CA TYR A 2 -3.95 -4.45 -16.36
C TYR A 2 -2.49 -4.18 -15.98
N MET A 3 -2.18 -4.26 -14.70
CA MET A 3 -0.82 -4.43 -14.24
C MET A 3 -0.47 -5.92 -14.39
N ASN A 4 0.41 -6.24 -15.33
CA ASN A 4 0.87 -7.60 -15.51
C ASN A 4 1.91 -7.96 -14.46
N VAL A 5 1.83 -9.17 -13.94
CA VAL A 5 2.83 -9.72 -13.02
C VAL A 5 3.24 -11.09 -13.53
N TRP A 6 4.52 -11.24 -13.83
CA TRP A 6 5.12 -12.52 -14.22
C TRP A 6 5.93 -13.08 -13.07
N VAL A 7 5.72 -14.31 -12.73
CA VAL A 7 6.47 -15.02 -11.70
C VAL A 7 7.28 -16.11 -12.37
N CYS A 8 8.61 -15.96 -12.36
CA CYS A 8 9.52 -16.91 -13.00
C CYS A 8 10.89 -16.88 -12.32
N GLU A 9 11.69 -17.92 -12.51
CA GLU A 9 13.07 -17.92 -12.05
C GLU A 9 13.85 -16.79 -12.72
N LEU A 10 14.57 -16.03 -11.90
CA LEU A 10 15.43 -14.94 -12.33
C LEU A 10 16.89 -15.29 -12.12
N GLU A 11 17.76 -14.80 -13.00
CA GLU A 11 19.20 -15.04 -12.89
C GLU A 11 19.82 -14.34 -11.67
N GLY A 12 20.79 -14.98 -11.07
CA GLY A 12 21.54 -14.48 -9.94
C GLY A 12 20.69 -14.29 -8.68
N ASN A 13 20.86 -13.15 -8.04
CA ASN A 13 20.15 -12.77 -6.81
C ASN A 13 18.98 -11.80 -7.05
N THR A 14 18.57 -11.62 -8.30
CA THR A 14 17.46 -10.73 -8.64
C THR A 14 16.15 -11.26 -8.03
N LEU A 15 15.50 -10.42 -7.24
CA LEU A 15 14.24 -10.76 -6.55
C LEU A 15 13.02 -10.33 -7.36
N GLY A 16 13.15 -9.25 -8.12
CA GLY A 16 12.14 -8.71 -9.00
C GLY A 16 12.66 -7.52 -9.79
N PHE A 17 11.85 -7.03 -10.70
CA PHE A 17 12.03 -5.75 -11.37
C PHE A 17 10.72 -5.27 -11.99
N ALA A 18 10.57 -3.95 -12.11
CA ALA A 18 9.42 -3.33 -12.74
C ALA A 18 9.83 -2.34 -13.84
N LEU A 19 8.95 -2.14 -14.81
CA LEU A 19 9.15 -1.08 -15.81
C LEU A 19 8.65 0.25 -15.26
N LEU A 20 9.55 1.23 -15.22
CA LEU A 20 9.22 2.61 -14.85
C LEU A 20 8.24 3.24 -15.85
N PRO A 21 7.36 4.16 -15.39
CA PRO A 21 6.48 4.92 -16.26
C PRO A 21 7.26 5.74 -17.28
N GLY A 22 6.74 5.86 -18.53
CA GLY A 22 7.40 6.61 -19.60
C GLY A 22 8.31 5.77 -20.50
N SER A 23 8.69 4.56 -20.14
CA SER A 23 9.05 3.55 -21.12
C SER A 23 7.84 3.34 -22.04
N LYS A 24 8.05 3.26 -23.35
CA LYS A 24 6.94 3.02 -24.29
C LYS A 24 6.15 1.84 -23.75
N MET A 25 4.86 2.07 -23.47
CA MET A 25 3.96 1.00 -23.01
C MET A 25 4.01 -0.12 -24.03
N SER A 26 4.76 -1.14 -23.72
CA SER A 26 4.98 -2.30 -24.56
C SER A 26 4.17 -3.47 -23.98
N GLU A 27 4.09 -4.54 -24.72
CA GLU A 27 3.52 -5.81 -24.25
C GLU A 27 4.24 -6.36 -23.01
N ARG A 28 5.40 -5.78 -22.67
CA ARG A 28 6.21 -6.14 -21.49
C ARG A 28 6.00 -5.21 -20.29
N ASP A 29 5.02 -4.29 -20.35
CA ASP A 29 4.75 -3.38 -19.24
C ASP A 29 4.15 -4.14 -18.07
N GLY A 30 4.86 -4.12 -16.94
CA GLY A 30 4.48 -4.86 -15.74
C GLY A 30 5.62 -5.08 -14.77
N ILE A 31 5.44 -6.06 -13.92
CA ILE A 31 6.36 -6.46 -12.86
C ILE A 31 6.77 -7.91 -13.09
N VAL A 32 8.05 -8.22 -12.93
CA VAL A 32 8.58 -9.58 -12.94
C VAL A 32 9.11 -9.91 -11.54
N MET A 33 8.71 -11.06 -11.01
CA MET A 33 9.07 -11.49 -9.66
C MET A 33 9.72 -12.86 -9.66
N SER A 34 10.74 -13.03 -8.85
CA SER A 34 11.22 -14.35 -8.49
C SER A 34 10.19 -15.05 -7.57
N PRO A 35 9.89 -16.34 -7.76
CA PRO A 35 9.00 -17.08 -6.87
C PRO A 35 9.53 -17.12 -5.42
N ARG A 36 10.83 -16.91 -5.20
CA ARG A 36 11.44 -16.85 -3.88
C ARG A 36 11.09 -15.58 -3.08
N ALA A 37 10.61 -14.53 -3.74
CA ALA A 37 10.28 -13.24 -3.14
C ALA A 37 8.85 -12.78 -3.45
N PHE A 38 7.98 -13.68 -3.92
CA PHE A 38 6.61 -13.38 -4.26
C PHE A 38 5.62 -14.07 -3.33
N GLY A 39 4.83 -13.26 -2.62
CA GLY A 39 3.83 -13.75 -1.68
C GLY A 39 4.38 -14.02 -0.28
N THR A 40 3.58 -14.76 0.50
CA THR A 40 3.87 -15.06 1.91
C THR A 40 3.86 -16.56 2.23
N MET A 41 3.62 -17.38 1.22
CA MET A 41 3.55 -18.85 1.32
C MET A 41 4.14 -19.51 0.08
N GLY A 42 4.24 -20.81 0.08
CA GLY A 42 4.72 -21.59 -1.07
C GLY A 42 6.22 -21.52 -1.24
N THR A 43 6.68 -20.92 -2.34
CA THR A 43 8.10 -20.81 -2.70
C THR A 43 8.81 -19.61 -2.12
N ALA A 44 8.09 -18.68 -1.47
CA ALA A 44 8.70 -17.53 -0.81
C ALA A 44 9.61 -17.96 0.35
N VAL A 45 10.81 -17.41 0.42
CA VAL A 45 11.84 -17.79 1.41
C VAL A 45 12.33 -16.58 2.20
N GLU A 46 12.66 -16.80 3.47
CA GLU A 46 13.31 -15.77 4.27
C GLU A 46 14.62 -15.29 3.62
N PRO A 47 14.87 -13.99 3.73
CA PRO A 47 14.14 -12.93 4.46
C PRO A 47 13.10 -12.18 3.61
N TYR A 48 12.66 -12.72 2.45
CA TYR A 48 11.81 -12.06 1.46
C TYR A 48 10.41 -12.71 1.34
N ASN A 49 9.90 -13.23 2.44
CA ASN A 49 8.67 -14.03 2.49
C ASN A 49 7.46 -13.32 3.13
N LEU A 50 7.47 -11.98 3.19
CA LEU A 50 6.33 -11.19 3.65
C LEU A 50 5.71 -10.31 2.55
N GLY A 51 6.10 -10.55 1.30
CA GLY A 51 5.57 -9.87 0.11
C GLY A 51 6.05 -8.44 -0.08
N ARG A 52 7.08 -7.99 0.66
CA ARG A 52 7.56 -6.61 0.62
C ARG A 52 8.37 -6.30 -0.63
N THR A 53 9.08 -7.28 -1.16
CA THR A 53 9.73 -7.15 -2.46
C THR A 53 8.71 -6.81 -3.56
N PHE A 54 7.54 -7.43 -3.57
CA PHE A 54 6.50 -7.06 -4.54
C PHE A 54 5.99 -5.62 -4.32
N VAL A 55 5.85 -5.18 -3.07
CA VAL A 55 5.49 -3.78 -2.75
C VAL A 55 6.55 -2.81 -3.27
N HIS A 56 7.84 -3.15 -3.15
CA HIS A 56 8.95 -2.39 -3.73
C HIS A 56 8.81 -2.25 -5.25
N GLU A 57 8.57 -3.36 -5.95
CA GLU A 57 8.40 -3.35 -7.41
C GLU A 57 7.16 -2.57 -7.86
N VAL A 58 6.08 -2.61 -7.08
CA VAL A 58 4.89 -1.76 -7.29
C VAL A 58 5.25 -0.27 -7.15
N GLY A 59 6.13 0.09 -6.21
CA GLY A 59 6.68 1.44 -6.11
C GLY A 59 7.36 1.89 -7.39
N HIS A 60 8.24 1.07 -7.96
CA HIS A 60 8.88 1.33 -9.27
C HIS A 60 7.86 1.41 -10.41
N TYR A 61 6.91 0.48 -10.46
CA TYR A 61 5.85 0.49 -11.46
C TYR A 61 5.06 1.80 -11.44
N PHE A 62 4.90 2.43 -10.29
CA PHE A 62 4.28 3.74 -10.13
C PHE A 62 5.29 4.90 -10.02
N GLY A 63 6.51 4.73 -10.49
CA GLY A 63 7.45 5.81 -10.77
C GLY A 63 8.41 6.17 -9.65
N LEU A 64 8.41 5.45 -8.54
CA LEU A 64 9.39 5.66 -7.49
C LEU A 64 10.77 5.14 -7.91
N ARG A 65 11.80 5.81 -7.45
CA ARG A 65 13.20 5.38 -7.56
C ARG A 65 13.70 4.89 -6.21
N HIS A 66 14.85 4.22 -6.23
CA HIS A 66 15.56 3.91 -5.00
C HIS A 66 15.96 5.20 -4.28
N LEU A 67 16.05 5.15 -2.95
CA LEU A 67 16.35 6.31 -2.11
C LEU A 67 17.73 6.93 -2.41
N TRP A 68 18.71 6.13 -2.82
CA TRP A 68 20.04 6.61 -3.20
C TRP A 68 20.09 7.21 -4.61
N GLY A 69 18.98 7.19 -5.34
CA GLY A 69 18.85 7.79 -6.67
C GLY A 69 19.58 7.00 -7.76
N SER A 70 20.74 7.49 -8.20
CA SER A 70 21.62 6.81 -9.15
C SER A 70 22.67 5.95 -8.43
N ASP A 71 23.23 4.98 -9.15
CA ASP A 71 24.23 4.03 -8.62
C ASP A 71 25.66 4.64 -8.53
N ASP A 72 25.78 5.97 -8.43
CA ASP A 72 27.07 6.67 -8.37
C ASP A 72 27.65 6.79 -6.95
N GLU A 73 27.01 6.18 -5.96
CA GLU A 73 27.39 6.22 -4.55
C GLU A 73 27.69 7.67 -4.07
N SER A 74 26.79 8.59 -4.35
CA SER A 74 26.96 10.00 -4.03
C SER A 74 25.88 10.52 -3.11
N CYS A 75 26.27 11.20 -2.02
CA CYS A 75 25.33 11.92 -1.15
C CYS A 75 24.67 13.16 -1.80
N SER A 76 24.98 13.45 -3.04
CA SER A 76 24.28 14.45 -3.86
C SER A 76 23.23 13.83 -4.79
N SER A 77 23.21 12.51 -4.91
CA SER A 77 22.19 11.78 -5.65
C SER A 77 20.86 11.80 -4.91
N THR A 78 19.76 11.74 -5.63
CA THR A 78 18.41 11.83 -5.05
C THR A 78 17.41 11.02 -5.87
N ASP A 79 16.38 10.52 -5.19
CA ASP A 79 15.20 9.91 -5.79
C ASP A 79 14.19 10.94 -6.31
N TYR A 80 14.48 12.24 -6.14
CA TYR A 80 13.62 13.40 -6.46
C TYR A 80 12.37 13.54 -5.57
N ILE A 81 12.37 12.92 -4.41
CA ILE A 81 11.29 13.02 -3.41
C ILE A 81 11.80 13.87 -2.24
N SER A 82 11.04 14.89 -1.85
CA SER A 82 11.53 15.92 -0.91
C SER A 82 11.44 15.52 0.56
N ASP A 83 10.71 14.47 0.90
CA ASP A 83 10.55 13.96 2.27
C ASP A 83 11.26 12.62 2.51
N THR A 84 12.09 12.20 1.55
CA THR A 84 13.07 11.12 1.71
C THR A 84 14.46 11.73 1.97
N PRO A 85 15.25 11.19 2.90
CA PRO A 85 16.64 11.63 3.07
C PRO A 85 17.49 11.11 1.91
N THR A 86 18.51 11.88 1.52
CA THR A 86 19.55 11.34 0.64
C THR A 86 20.36 10.30 1.38
N GLN A 87 20.62 9.18 0.73
CA GLN A 87 21.50 8.14 1.23
C GLN A 87 22.51 7.73 0.14
N LEU A 88 23.66 7.20 0.56
CA LEU A 88 24.77 6.92 -0.32
C LEU A 88 24.50 5.72 -1.22
N LYS A 89 23.86 4.70 -0.66
CA LYS A 89 23.61 3.40 -1.29
C LYS A 89 22.50 2.63 -0.54
N GLU A 90 22.23 1.45 -1.05
CA GLU A 90 21.26 0.52 -0.46
C GLU A 90 21.64 0.04 0.94
N ASN A 91 20.63 -0.21 1.75
CA ASN A 91 20.77 -0.86 3.05
C ASN A 91 20.24 -2.30 2.97
N PHE A 92 21.12 -3.28 3.14
CA PHE A 92 20.71 -4.68 3.23
C PHE A 92 20.45 -5.10 4.68
N GLY A 93 19.54 -6.07 4.84
CA GLY A 93 19.17 -6.62 6.14
C GLY A 93 18.27 -5.67 6.95
N CYS A 94 18.23 -5.89 8.26
CA CYS A 94 17.54 -5.02 9.20
C CYS A 94 18.53 -4.15 9.94
N LYS A 95 18.62 -2.88 9.58
CA LYS A 95 19.52 -1.93 10.24
C LYS A 95 18.95 -1.48 11.59
N SER A 96 19.82 -1.02 12.47
CA SER A 96 19.43 -0.35 13.71
C SER A 96 19.36 1.16 13.49
N PHE A 97 18.28 1.77 13.97
CA PHE A 97 18.14 3.23 13.92
C PHE A 97 18.94 3.91 15.02
N PRO A 98 19.66 5.02 14.75
CA PRO A 98 19.87 5.59 13.42
C PRO A 98 21.05 4.94 12.66
N THR A 99 20.91 4.81 11.34
CA THR A 99 21.99 4.41 10.43
C THR A 99 22.31 5.59 9.52
N TYR A 100 23.59 5.88 9.29
CA TYR A 100 24.01 7.04 8.50
C TYR A 100 24.94 6.60 7.38
N SER A 101 24.59 6.90 6.16
CA SER A 101 25.48 6.81 5.00
C SER A 101 25.91 8.18 4.50
N CYS A 102 25.11 9.22 4.73
CA CYS A 102 25.40 10.60 4.37
C CYS A 102 25.48 11.52 5.60
N PRO A 103 26.59 12.24 5.81
CA PRO A 103 26.80 13.07 7.01
C PRO A 103 25.82 14.23 7.17
N SER A 104 25.22 14.69 6.07
CA SER A 104 24.29 15.83 6.05
C SER A 104 22.86 15.48 6.48
N GLN A 105 22.57 14.21 6.74
CA GLN A 105 21.22 13.76 7.07
C GLN A 105 21.04 13.62 8.60
N PRO A 106 20.28 14.52 9.25
CA PRO A 106 20.18 14.54 10.70
C PRO A 106 19.48 13.31 11.29
N ASN A 107 18.59 12.67 10.51
CA ASN A 107 17.81 11.50 10.92
C ASN A 107 18.36 10.17 10.37
N GLY A 108 19.45 10.25 9.58
CA GLY A 108 20.04 9.07 8.93
C GLY A 108 19.25 8.55 7.75
N ASP A 109 19.62 7.35 7.30
CA ASP A 109 19.01 6.65 6.18
C ASP A 109 17.61 6.13 6.56
N MET A 110 16.71 6.13 5.59
CA MET A 110 15.34 5.63 5.76
C MET A 110 15.25 4.14 5.36
N PHE A 111 16.10 3.30 5.96
CA PHE A 111 16.22 1.86 5.63
C PHE A 111 14.91 1.06 5.78
N MET A 112 13.90 1.59 6.49
CA MET A 112 12.58 0.99 6.63
C MET A 112 11.62 1.34 5.47
N ASN A 113 12.04 2.18 4.54
CA ASN A 113 11.24 2.55 3.37
C ASN A 113 11.18 1.39 2.38
N TYR A 114 10.02 1.19 1.74
CA TYR A 114 9.88 0.14 0.72
C TYR A 114 10.81 0.30 -0.48
N MET A 115 11.37 1.50 -0.73
CA MET A 115 12.29 1.74 -1.84
C MET A 115 13.77 1.56 -1.45
N ASP A 116 14.06 0.97 -0.29
CA ASP A 116 15.38 0.45 0.08
C ASP A 116 15.44 -1.09 -0.11
N TYR A 117 16.56 -1.72 0.23
CA TYR A 117 16.83 -3.16 0.06
C TYR A 117 16.87 -3.92 1.39
N GLY A 118 16.08 -3.46 2.35
CA GLY A 118 15.93 -4.15 3.64
C GLY A 118 15.29 -5.53 3.51
N ASN A 119 15.41 -6.33 4.57
CA ASN A 119 14.60 -7.54 4.69
C ASN A 119 13.13 -7.18 4.80
N ASP A 120 12.25 -8.05 4.34
CA ASP A 120 10.80 -7.82 4.36
C ASP A 120 10.26 -7.42 5.75
N SER A 121 10.82 -8.01 6.82
CA SER A 121 10.41 -7.70 8.20
C SER A 121 10.71 -6.26 8.65
N CYS A 122 11.55 -5.54 7.92
CA CYS A 122 12.01 -4.19 8.26
C CYS A 122 11.49 -3.13 7.30
N MET A 123 10.94 -3.52 6.17
CA MET A 123 10.33 -2.61 5.18
C MET A 123 8.89 -2.32 5.60
N LEU A 124 8.60 -1.05 5.96
CA LEU A 124 7.38 -0.71 6.70
C LEU A 124 6.54 0.39 6.06
N LEU A 125 7.15 1.28 5.24
CA LEU A 125 6.45 2.49 4.81
C LEU A 125 6.87 3.01 3.43
N PHE A 126 5.97 3.78 2.82
CA PHE A 126 6.25 4.85 1.88
C PHE A 126 6.04 6.19 2.58
N THR A 127 6.77 7.22 2.15
CA THR A 127 6.54 8.59 2.62
C THR A 127 5.29 9.19 1.97
N GLN A 128 4.81 10.32 2.52
CA GLN A 128 3.66 11.03 1.97
C GLN A 128 3.90 11.45 0.51
N ARG A 129 5.09 11.98 0.18
CA ARG A 129 5.42 12.43 -1.17
C ARG A 129 5.60 11.28 -2.16
N GLN A 130 6.09 10.14 -1.69
CA GLN A 130 6.11 8.93 -2.50
C GLN A 130 4.69 8.49 -2.87
N VAL A 131 3.77 8.49 -1.93
CA VAL A 131 2.36 8.16 -2.18
C VAL A 131 1.71 9.16 -3.15
N GLU A 132 1.96 10.46 -2.98
CA GLU A 132 1.45 11.51 -3.89
C GLU A 132 1.96 11.32 -5.32
N LEU A 133 3.25 11.00 -5.49
CA LEU A 133 3.82 10.71 -6.82
C LEU A 133 3.18 9.46 -7.43
N MET A 134 3.06 8.36 -6.69
CA MET A 134 2.41 7.15 -7.19
C MET A 134 0.97 7.43 -7.64
N GLN A 135 0.20 8.18 -6.86
CA GLN A 135 -1.17 8.58 -7.22
C GLN A 135 -1.21 9.46 -8.47
N LEU A 136 -0.25 10.36 -8.64
CA LEU A 136 -0.13 11.18 -9.85
C LEU A 136 0.15 10.30 -11.07
N ILE A 137 1.10 9.38 -10.98
CA ILE A 137 1.45 8.45 -12.07
C ILE A 137 0.24 7.57 -12.47
N VAL A 138 -0.52 7.08 -11.49
CA VAL A 138 -1.75 6.33 -11.77
C VAL A 138 -2.74 7.18 -12.57
N LYS A 139 -2.92 8.46 -12.21
CA LYS A 139 -3.86 9.36 -12.89
C LYS A 139 -3.38 9.82 -14.28
N THR A 140 -2.10 9.83 -14.54
CA THR A 140 -1.49 10.34 -15.76
C THR A 140 -0.96 9.23 -16.66
N ASN A 141 0.18 8.69 -16.34
CA ASN A 141 0.89 7.71 -17.17
C ASN A 141 0.22 6.35 -17.23
N ARG A 142 -0.54 5.98 -16.18
CA ARG A 142 -1.20 4.68 -16.03
C ARG A 142 -2.72 4.79 -15.86
N SER A 143 -3.31 5.88 -16.37
CA SER A 143 -4.75 6.15 -16.28
C SER A 143 -5.62 5.03 -16.88
N ALA A 144 -5.09 4.27 -17.82
CA ALA A 144 -5.75 3.10 -18.37
C ALA A 144 -6.08 2.00 -17.35
N LEU A 145 -5.39 1.97 -16.19
CA LEU A 145 -5.74 1.05 -15.10
C LEU A 145 -7.10 1.35 -14.48
N PHE A 146 -7.55 2.60 -14.50
CA PHE A 146 -8.90 2.98 -14.04
C PHE A 146 -10.03 2.60 -15.01
N HIS A 147 -9.68 2.39 -16.27
CA HIS A 147 -10.66 2.13 -17.34
C HIS A 147 -10.64 0.66 -17.78
N SER A 148 -10.08 -0.23 -16.97
CA SER A 148 -10.10 -1.65 -17.30
C SER A 148 -11.50 -2.22 -17.14
N SER A 149 -12.30 -2.12 -18.21
CA SER A 149 -13.61 -2.80 -18.35
C SER A 149 -13.45 -4.34 -18.50
N GLY A 150 -12.32 -4.87 -18.17
CA GLY A 150 -11.88 -6.22 -18.54
C GLY A 150 -12.05 -7.30 -17.50
N PHE A 151 -12.89 -7.12 -16.50
CA PHE A 151 -13.43 -8.23 -15.74
C PHE A 151 -14.61 -8.85 -16.50
N THR A 152 -14.31 -9.54 -17.61
CA THR A 152 -15.27 -10.40 -18.26
C THR A 152 -15.33 -11.71 -17.48
N GLY A 153 -16.27 -11.81 -16.54
CA GLY A 153 -16.54 -13.09 -15.88
C GLY A 153 -16.83 -13.05 -14.39
N LEU A 154 -16.60 -11.94 -13.71
CA LEU A 154 -17.30 -11.66 -12.47
C LEU A 154 -18.23 -10.50 -12.77
N ASP A 155 -19.52 -10.66 -12.51
CA ASP A 155 -20.43 -9.53 -12.42
C ASP A 155 -19.71 -8.40 -11.71
N GLN A 156 -19.87 -7.14 -12.20
CA GLN A 156 -19.43 -5.99 -11.44
C GLN A 156 -19.86 -6.24 -10.01
N LEU A 157 -18.92 -6.64 -9.18
CA LEU A 157 -19.10 -6.53 -7.75
C LEU A 157 -19.22 -5.03 -7.54
N GLN A 158 -20.46 -4.55 -7.61
CA GLN A 158 -20.80 -3.22 -7.19
C GLN A 158 -20.30 -3.17 -5.76
N THR A 159 -19.20 -2.45 -5.55
CA THR A 159 -18.68 -2.27 -4.19
C THR A 159 -19.85 -1.75 -3.36
N PRO A 160 -20.20 -2.40 -2.26
CA PRO A 160 -21.25 -1.91 -1.40
C PRO A 160 -20.83 -0.50 -0.93
N GLU A 161 -21.46 0.51 -1.53
CA GLU A 161 -21.28 1.88 -1.03
C GLU A 161 -21.94 1.92 0.35
N VAL A 162 -21.14 2.15 1.36
CA VAL A 162 -21.61 2.21 2.75
C VAL A 162 -21.84 3.67 3.13
N LYS A 163 -23.09 4.04 3.39
CA LYS A 163 -23.44 5.36 3.91
C LYS A 163 -23.67 5.28 5.40
N VAL A 164 -23.04 6.18 6.13
CA VAL A 164 -23.16 6.27 7.59
C VAL A 164 -23.71 7.64 7.96
N TYR A 165 -24.82 7.66 8.68
CA TYR A 165 -25.43 8.90 9.14
C TYR A 165 -26.24 8.71 10.46
N PRO A 166 -26.29 9.76 11.31
CA PRO A 166 -25.49 10.97 11.25
C PRO A 166 -24.00 10.68 11.48
N ASN A 167 -23.15 11.49 10.87
CA ASN A 167 -21.71 11.44 11.14
C ASN A 167 -21.17 12.89 11.09
N PRO A 168 -20.81 13.49 12.22
CA PRO A 168 -20.71 12.95 13.59
C PRO A 168 -22.03 12.49 14.24
N SER A 169 -21.94 11.57 15.23
CA SER A 169 -23.08 11.02 15.97
C SER A 169 -22.86 11.00 17.48
N GLU A 170 -23.93 10.86 18.24
CA GLU A 170 -23.90 10.64 19.70
C GLU A 170 -23.79 9.14 20.07
N GLY A 171 -23.28 8.30 19.15
CA GLY A 171 -23.10 6.87 19.36
C GLY A 171 -24.15 5.98 18.67
N VAL A 172 -25.18 6.57 18.06
CA VAL A 172 -26.16 5.82 17.26
C VAL A 172 -26.05 6.25 15.80
N ILE A 173 -25.82 5.29 14.91
CA ILE A 173 -25.64 5.53 13.48
C ILE A 173 -26.55 4.62 12.65
N HIS A 174 -27.07 5.13 11.56
CA HIS A 174 -27.64 4.34 10.48
C HIS A 174 -26.52 3.96 9.51
N VAL A 175 -26.50 2.71 9.10
CA VAL A 175 -25.60 2.21 8.08
C VAL A 175 -26.44 1.67 6.93
N GLU A 176 -26.26 2.26 5.75
CA GLU A 176 -26.94 1.86 4.51
C GLU A 176 -25.95 1.21 3.55
N TYR A 177 -26.28 0.02 3.06
CA TYR A 177 -25.50 -0.76 2.12
C TYR A 177 -26.18 -0.74 0.74
N SER A 178 -25.64 0.02 -0.21
CA SER A 178 -26.31 0.27 -1.50
C SER A 178 -26.28 -0.94 -2.45
N ASN A 179 -25.23 -1.76 -2.42
CA ASN A 179 -24.97 -2.78 -3.44
C ASN A 179 -24.84 -4.21 -2.92
N GLY A 180 -25.53 -4.52 -1.82
CA GLY A 180 -25.49 -5.83 -1.18
C GLY A 180 -25.09 -5.74 0.29
N LEU A 181 -25.23 -6.84 1.04
CA LEU A 181 -24.80 -6.91 2.43
C LEU A 181 -23.34 -7.36 2.48
N PRO A 182 -22.46 -6.62 3.17
CA PRO A 182 -21.12 -7.09 3.43
C PRO A 182 -21.14 -8.28 4.40
N ALA A 183 -20.14 -9.16 4.34
CA ALA A 183 -20.05 -10.31 5.23
C ALA A 183 -19.80 -9.89 6.69
N PHE A 184 -19.21 -8.72 6.90
CA PHE A 184 -18.97 -8.16 8.23
C PHE A 184 -18.85 -6.64 8.20
N VAL A 185 -19.06 -6.04 9.36
CA VAL A 185 -18.69 -4.66 9.70
C VAL A 185 -17.81 -4.70 10.93
N GLU A 186 -16.66 -4.07 10.87
CA GLU A 186 -15.73 -3.94 11.99
C GLU A 186 -15.43 -2.47 12.25
N VAL A 187 -15.31 -2.10 13.52
CA VAL A 187 -14.95 -0.75 13.93
C VAL A 187 -13.65 -0.80 14.72
N PHE A 188 -12.72 0.06 14.36
CA PHE A 188 -11.40 0.17 14.96
C PHE A 188 -11.21 1.54 15.59
N ASP A 189 -10.51 1.58 16.70
CA ASP A 189 -10.04 2.83 17.30
C ASP A 189 -8.83 3.41 16.51
N VAL A 190 -8.36 4.58 16.93
CA VAL A 190 -7.20 5.26 16.30
C VAL A 190 -5.88 4.50 16.45
N LEU A 191 -5.80 3.53 17.35
CA LEU A 191 -4.63 2.65 17.54
C LEU A 191 -4.72 1.37 16.70
N GLY A 192 -5.84 1.17 15.98
CA GLY A 192 -6.08 -0.02 15.18
C GLY A 192 -6.64 -1.21 15.96
N ASN A 193 -7.09 -1.02 17.21
CA ASN A 193 -7.73 -2.07 17.97
C ASN A 193 -9.17 -2.25 17.49
N LEU A 194 -9.58 -3.51 17.29
CA LEU A 194 -10.97 -3.85 16.99
C LEU A 194 -11.84 -3.60 18.24
N VAL A 195 -12.77 -2.65 18.15
CA VAL A 195 -13.65 -2.27 19.25
C VAL A 195 -15.10 -2.73 19.07
N TYR A 196 -15.50 -3.04 17.83
CA TYR A 196 -16.84 -3.55 17.54
C TYR A 196 -16.84 -4.41 16.28
N ARG A 197 -17.65 -5.46 16.26
CA ARG A 197 -17.89 -6.30 15.08
C ARG A 197 -19.37 -6.64 14.98
N HIS A 198 -19.89 -6.57 13.76
CA HIS A 198 -21.29 -6.85 13.43
C HIS A 198 -21.40 -7.65 12.14
N LEU A 199 -22.42 -8.48 12.05
CA LEU A 199 -22.79 -9.21 10.83
C LEU A 199 -24.10 -8.62 10.30
N PRO A 200 -24.07 -7.85 9.21
CA PRO A 200 -25.24 -7.18 8.66
C PRO A 200 -26.37 -8.16 8.33
N GLN A 201 -27.59 -7.78 8.68
CA GLN A 201 -28.81 -8.57 8.46
C GLN A 201 -29.76 -7.90 7.45
N SER A 202 -29.63 -6.59 7.25
CA SER A 202 -30.48 -5.81 6.35
C SER A 202 -29.71 -4.69 5.68
N ARG A 203 -30.26 -4.16 4.57
CA ARG A 203 -29.62 -3.09 3.80
C ARG A 203 -29.51 -1.75 4.54
N ILE A 204 -30.36 -1.54 5.53
CA ILE A 204 -30.31 -0.37 6.40
C ILE A 204 -30.42 -0.88 7.82
N GLU A 205 -29.44 -0.55 8.62
CA GLU A 205 -29.37 -0.98 10.02
C GLU A 205 -29.06 0.19 10.94
N LEU A 206 -29.52 0.08 12.17
CA LEU A 206 -29.18 0.98 13.26
C LEU A 206 -28.11 0.29 14.10
N LEU A 207 -26.92 0.88 14.16
CA LEU A 207 -25.86 0.40 15.04
C LEU A 207 -25.75 1.30 16.27
N SER A 208 -25.80 0.71 17.47
CA SER A 208 -25.53 1.42 18.72
C SER A 208 -24.06 1.23 19.09
N LEU A 209 -23.33 2.32 19.08
CA LEU A 209 -21.94 2.46 19.48
C LEU A 209 -21.79 3.37 20.70
N GLU A 210 -22.86 3.56 21.48
CA GLU A 210 -22.91 4.43 22.67
C GLU A 210 -21.91 4.03 23.76
N PHE A 211 -21.43 2.78 23.72
CA PHE A 211 -20.40 2.29 24.62
C PHE A 211 -18.98 2.77 24.26
N LEU A 212 -18.80 3.34 23.06
CA LEU A 212 -17.52 3.91 22.64
C LEU A 212 -17.32 5.30 23.23
N SER A 213 -16.08 5.61 23.58
CA SER A 213 -15.71 6.96 24.01
C SER A 213 -15.82 7.95 22.85
N LYS A 214 -15.99 9.22 23.17
CA LYS A 214 -15.92 10.30 22.17
C LYS A 214 -14.58 10.24 21.41
N GLY A 215 -14.63 10.28 20.10
CA GLY A 215 -13.42 10.14 19.29
C GLY A 215 -13.70 9.80 17.84
N VAL A 216 -12.62 9.55 17.12
CA VAL A 216 -12.62 9.15 15.72
C VAL A 216 -12.37 7.65 15.63
N TYR A 217 -13.15 6.97 14.81
CA TYR A 217 -13.07 5.54 14.59
C TYR A 217 -13.08 5.24 13.10
N THR A 218 -12.57 4.08 12.72
CA THR A 218 -12.61 3.60 11.34
C THR A 218 -13.52 2.39 11.27
N MET A 219 -14.61 2.49 10.53
CA MET A 219 -15.45 1.36 10.18
C MET A 219 -14.91 0.70 8.91
N ARG A 220 -14.76 -0.61 8.92
CA ARG A 220 -14.31 -1.43 7.82
C ARG A 220 -15.37 -2.45 7.44
N THR A 221 -15.61 -2.57 6.15
CA THR A 221 -16.26 -3.73 5.52
C THR A 221 -15.20 -4.50 4.71
N GLU A 222 -15.60 -5.51 3.95
CA GLU A 222 -14.67 -6.26 3.09
C GLU A 222 -13.90 -5.39 2.10
N MET A 223 -14.50 -4.30 1.62
CA MET A 223 -14.00 -3.51 0.50
C MET A 223 -13.89 -2.01 0.77
N GLU A 224 -14.38 -1.51 1.89
CA GLU A 224 -14.46 -0.08 2.15
C GLU A 224 -14.10 0.27 3.59
N PHE A 225 -13.49 1.44 3.74
CA PHE A 225 -13.18 2.07 5.02
C PHE A 225 -13.91 3.40 5.11
N THR A 226 -14.70 3.57 6.15
CA THR A 226 -15.44 4.81 6.42
C THR A 226 -15.07 5.34 7.79
N GLN A 227 -14.75 6.63 7.87
CA GLN A 227 -14.47 7.27 9.14
C GLN A 227 -15.80 7.61 9.84
N ILE A 228 -15.90 7.29 11.12
CA ILE A 228 -17.03 7.68 12.00
C ILE A 228 -16.53 8.50 13.19
N VAL A 229 -17.32 9.49 13.57
CA VAL A 229 -17.00 10.41 14.67
C VAL A 229 -18.09 10.30 15.73
N ILE A 230 -17.70 9.92 16.96
CA ILE A 230 -18.57 9.88 18.14
C ILE A 230 -18.31 11.14 18.96
N GLN A 231 -19.39 11.88 19.29
CA GLN A 231 -19.36 13.15 20.05
C GLN A 231 -19.91 13.03 21.44
#